data_c4fc1a2ff226989fd682cb99e339030e
#
_entry.id   c4fc1a2ff226989fd682cb99e339030e
#
_cell.length_a   1.000
_cell.length_b   1.000
_cell.length_c   1.000
_cell.angle_alpha   90.00
_cell.angle_beta   90.00
_cell.angle_gamma   90.00
#
_symmetry.space_group_name_H-M   'P 1'
#
loop_
_entity.id
_entity.type
_entity.pdbx_description
1 polymer ?
#
loop_
_entity_poly.entity_id
_entity_poly.type
_entity_poly.pdbx_seq_one_letter_code
_entity_poly.pdbx_strand_id
1 'polypeptide(L)'
;MGKYTCQRPIHPGEILKEEIEYRNIKQTKLAEQMGISYKILNDILNCRRTITTQTAMLFEAALDINASLLIRIQFDYNMQIAKQDISFVRKLESIRKVAAIL
;
A
#
# COMPACT_ATOMS: atom_id res chain seq x y z
N MET A 1 24.44 -4.72 -5.82
CA MET A 1 23.12 -4.49 -6.26
C MET A 1 22.62 -3.11 -6.01
N GLY A 2 23.11 -2.20 -6.75
CA GLY A 2 22.71 -0.81 -6.63
C GLY A 2 21.23 -0.61 -6.77
N LYS A 3 20.57 -1.45 -7.54
CA LYS A 3 19.15 -1.29 -7.76
C LYS A 3 18.32 -1.43 -6.50
N TYR A 4 18.84 -2.09 -5.50
CA TYR A 4 18.09 -2.25 -4.26
C TYR A 4 18.22 -1.06 -3.34
N THR A 5 19.11 -0.17 -3.66
CA THR A 5 19.19 1.08 -2.92
C THR A 5 18.18 2.06 -3.45
N CYS A 6 17.57 1.75 -4.58
CA CYS A 6 16.53 2.59 -5.11
C CYS A 6 15.39 2.62 -4.12
N GLN A 7 14.95 3.79 -3.82
CA GLN A 7 13.95 3.98 -2.78
C GLN A 7 12.56 4.06 -3.37
N ARG A 8 12.31 3.27 -4.41
CA ARG A 8 10.99 3.23 -5.01
C ARG A 8 9.99 2.72 -3.97
N PRO A 9 8.92 3.46 -3.75
CA PRO A 9 7.88 3.00 -2.82
C PRO A 9 7.27 1.69 -3.29
N ILE A 10 7.03 0.80 -2.36
CA ILE A 10 6.41 -0.48 -2.66
C ILE A 10 5.00 -0.49 -2.08
N HIS A 11 4.01 -0.59 -2.95
CA HIS A 11 2.62 -0.67 -2.56
C HIS A 11 2.29 -2.12 -2.20
N PRO A 12 1.50 -2.36 -1.15
CA PRO A 12 1.16 -3.73 -0.79
C PRO A 12 0.43 -4.48 -1.92
N GLY A 13 -0.22 -3.75 -2.81
CA GLY A 13 -0.86 -4.36 -3.97
C GLY A 13 0.10 -5.12 -4.85
N GLU A 14 1.35 -4.66 -4.98
CA GLU A 14 2.35 -5.38 -5.78
C GLU A 14 2.64 -6.75 -5.20
N ILE A 15 2.81 -6.80 -3.88
CA ILE A 15 3.12 -8.04 -3.19
C ILE A 15 1.95 -8.99 -3.28
N LEU A 16 0.74 -8.47 -3.07
CA LEU A 16 -0.46 -9.28 -3.13
C LEU A 16 -0.71 -9.82 -4.53
N LYS A 17 -0.47 -9.00 -5.55
CA LYS A 17 -0.66 -9.43 -6.93
C LYS A 17 0.28 -10.57 -7.26
N GLU A 18 1.55 -10.45 -6.88
CA GLU A 18 2.52 -11.52 -7.09
C GLU A 18 2.10 -12.81 -6.41
N GLU A 19 1.65 -12.70 -5.16
CA GLU A 19 1.26 -13.86 -4.40
C GLU A 19 0.04 -14.55 -5.01
N ILE A 20 -0.93 -13.76 -5.44
CA ILE A 20 -2.13 -14.29 -6.07
C ILE A 20 -1.80 -15.00 -7.38
N GLU A 21 -0.91 -14.42 -8.17
CA GLU A 21 -0.48 -15.02 -9.42
C GLU A 21 0.32 -16.29 -9.17
N TYR A 22 1.20 -16.26 -8.18
CA TYR A 22 1.99 -17.42 -7.82
C TYR A 22 1.10 -18.58 -7.38
N ARG A 23 0.05 -18.28 -6.60
CA ARG A 23 -0.89 -19.30 -6.14
C ARG A 23 -1.92 -19.68 -7.18
N ASN A 24 -1.91 -19.01 -8.33
CA ASN A 24 -2.84 -19.29 -9.42
C ASN A 24 -4.29 -19.05 -8.98
N ILE A 25 -4.52 -17.99 -8.23
CA ILE A 25 -5.84 -17.63 -7.73
C ILE A 25 -6.50 -16.64 -8.67
N LYS A 26 -7.74 -16.89 -9.04
CA LYS A 26 -8.50 -15.96 -9.90
C LYS A 26 -8.99 -14.78 -9.07
N GLN A 27 -8.79 -13.58 -9.60
CA GLN A 27 -9.20 -12.37 -8.89
C GLN A 27 -10.71 -12.32 -8.66
N THR A 28 -11.50 -12.79 -9.63
CA THR A 28 -12.96 -12.79 -9.46
C THR A 28 -13.38 -13.68 -8.29
N LYS A 29 -12.75 -14.82 -8.17
CA LYS A 29 -13.05 -15.74 -7.07
C LYS A 29 -12.63 -15.16 -5.74
N LEU A 30 -11.46 -14.54 -5.70
CA LEU A 30 -10.97 -13.95 -4.47
C LEU A 30 -11.84 -12.81 -4.00
N ALA A 31 -12.26 -11.94 -4.93
CA ALA A 31 -13.15 -10.83 -4.58
C ALA A 31 -14.45 -11.34 -3.98
N GLU A 32 -15.01 -12.38 -4.60
CA GLU A 32 -16.22 -13.01 -4.10
C GLU A 32 -16.02 -13.54 -2.69
N GLN A 33 -14.92 -14.25 -2.48
CA GLN A 33 -14.60 -14.81 -1.18
C GLN A 33 -14.43 -13.74 -0.12
N MET A 34 -13.81 -12.62 -0.48
CA MET A 34 -13.58 -11.53 0.42
C MET A 34 -14.80 -10.64 0.63
N GLY A 35 -15.83 -10.80 -0.20
CA GLY A 35 -17.02 -9.99 -0.10
C GLY A 35 -16.83 -8.55 -0.58
N ILE A 36 -15.91 -8.34 -1.50
CA ILE A 36 -15.68 -7.01 -2.09
C ILE A 36 -15.87 -7.11 -3.59
N SER A 37 -16.06 -5.95 -4.23
CA SER A 37 -16.24 -5.96 -5.67
C SER A 37 -14.91 -6.29 -6.37
N TYR A 38 -15.02 -6.85 -7.58
CA TYR A 38 -13.85 -7.12 -8.39
C TYR A 38 -13.08 -5.83 -8.65
N LYS A 39 -13.79 -4.72 -8.87
CA LYS A 39 -13.15 -3.44 -9.15
C LYS A 39 -12.28 -2.99 -7.97
N ILE A 40 -12.80 -3.13 -6.76
CA ILE A 40 -12.04 -2.74 -5.57
C ILE A 40 -10.78 -3.59 -5.45
N LEU A 41 -10.91 -4.90 -5.61
CA LEU A 41 -9.76 -5.79 -5.54
C LEU A 41 -8.75 -5.45 -6.63
N ASN A 42 -9.23 -5.29 -7.86
CA ASN A 42 -8.35 -4.98 -8.99
C ASN A 42 -7.62 -3.66 -8.77
N ASP A 43 -8.31 -2.65 -8.25
CA ASP A 43 -7.67 -1.36 -7.96
C ASP A 43 -6.57 -1.50 -6.91
N ILE A 44 -6.79 -2.30 -5.88
CA ILE A 44 -5.76 -2.54 -4.86
C ILE A 44 -4.56 -3.23 -5.48
N LEU A 45 -4.79 -4.28 -6.26
CA LEU A 45 -3.71 -5.07 -6.85
C LEU A 45 -2.92 -4.27 -7.89
N ASN A 46 -3.52 -3.26 -8.47
CA ASN A 46 -2.83 -2.40 -9.42
C ASN A 46 -2.40 -1.08 -8.80
N CYS A 47 -2.35 -1.03 -7.48
CA CYS A 47 -1.80 0.09 -6.72
C CYS A 47 -2.58 1.38 -6.89
N ARG A 48 -3.86 1.30 -7.23
CA ARG A 48 -4.71 2.47 -7.40
C ARG A 48 -5.59 2.76 -6.20
N ARG A 49 -5.50 1.91 -5.17
CA ARG A 49 -6.32 2.06 -3.98
C ARG A 49 -5.51 1.62 -2.77
N THR A 50 -5.59 2.37 -1.70
CA THR A 50 -4.89 2.01 -0.46
C THR A 50 -5.60 0.84 0.21
N ILE A 51 -4.84 0.09 1.01
CA ILE A 51 -5.39 -0.97 1.83
C ILE A 51 -5.80 -0.36 3.17
N THR A 52 -7.06 -0.56 3.54
CA THR A 52 -7.56 -0.16 4.86
C THR A 52 -7.33 -1.29 5.84
N THR A 53 -7.52 -1.00 7.12
CA THR A 53 -7.40 -2.02 8.16
C THR A 53 -8.33 -3.20 7.88
N GLN A 54 -9.58 -2.89 7.53
CA GLN A 54 -10.55 -3.95 7.27
C GLN A 54 -10.17 -4.78 6.07
N THR A 55 -9.72 -4.13 4.99
CA THR A 55 -9.32 -4.86 3.80
C THR A 55 -8.11 -5.74 4.06
N ALA A 56 -7.16 -5.26 4.86
CA ALA A 56 -6.00 -6.06 5.24
C ALA A 56 -6.44 -7.33 5.97
N MET A 57 -7.42 -7.21 6.85
CA MET A 57 -7.93 -8.36 7.59
C MET A 57 -8.67 -9.32 6.68
N LEU A 58 -9.34 -8.81 5.65
CA LEU A 58 -9.98 -9.68 4.66
C LEU A 58 -8.93 -10.48 3.88
N PHE A 59 -7.83 -9.84 3.50
CA PHE A 59 -6.73 -10.55 2.85
C PHE A 59 -6.13 -11.60 3.75
N GLU A 60 -5.98 -11.28 5.03
CA GLU A 60 -5.44 -12.24 5.98
C GLU A 60 -6.33 -13.46 6.08
N ALA A 61 -7.63 -13.25 6.16
CA ALA A 61 -8.57 -14.36 6.25
C ALA A 61 -8.57 -15.21 5.00
N ALA A 62 -8.47 -14.57 3.83
CA ALA A 62 -8.56 -15.28 2.56
C ALA A 62 -7.25 -15.93 2.15
N LEU A 63 -6.11 -15.32 2.44
CA LEU A 63 -4.81 -15.74 1.91
C LEU A 63 -3.81 -16.14 2.99
N ASP A 64 -4.18 -15.96 4.25
CA ASP A 64 -3.30 -16.26 5.39
C ASP A 64 -2.02 -15.41 5.33
N ILE A 65 -2.19 -14.14 4.96
CA ILE A 65 -1.10 -13.16 4.95
C ILE A 65 -1.33 -12.21 6.11
N ASN A 66 -0.29 -11.92 6.85
CA ASN A 66 -0.39 -11.11 8.06
C ASN A 66 -0.95 -9.72 7.76
N ALA A 67 -2.09 -9.38 8.38
CA ALA A 67 -2.73 -8.08 8.15
C ALA A 67 -1.88 -6.93 8.64
N SER A 68 -1.21 -7.09 9.77
CA SER A 68 -0.35 -6.03 10.32
C SER A 68 0.79 -5.71 9.37
N LEU A 69 1.34 -6.73 8.73
CA LEU A 69 2.40 -6.53 7.73
C LEU A 69 1.89 -5.72 6.56
N LEU A 70 0.70 -6.05 6.06
CA LEU A 70 0.12 -5.32 4.94
C LEU A 70 -0.11 -3.85 5.28
N ILE A 71 -0.58 -3.58 6.49
CA ILE A 71 -0.82 -2.22 6.94
C ILE A 71 0.50 -1.46 7.08
N ARG A 72 1.53 -2.12 7.59
CA ARG A 72 2.84 -1.50 7.72
C ARG A 72 3.41 -1.12 6.35
N ILE A 73 3.27 -2.02 5.39
CA ILE A 73 3.75 -1.74 4.03
C ILE A 73 2.99 -0.56 3.44
N GLN A 74 1.69 -0.50 3.65
CA GLN A 74 0.88 0.62 3.18
C GLN A 74 1.31 1.92 3.84
N PHE A 75 1.56 1.88 5.14
CA PHE A 75 2.00 3.06 5.87
C PHE A 75 3.34 3.56 5.34
N ASP A 76 4.29 2.66 5.16
CA ASP A 76 5.60 3.03 4.64
C ASP A 76 5.50 3.60 3.24
N TYR A 77 4.63 3.02 2.41
CA TYR A 77 4.38 3.52 1.07
C TYR A 77 3.87 4.97 1.15
N ASN A 78 2.88 5.21 2.00
CA ASN A 78 2.29 6.52 2.14
C ASN A 78 3.34 7.55 2.59
N MET A 79 4.20 7.16 3.52
CA MET A 79 5.25 8.04 4.00
C MET A 79 6.22 8.41 2.88
N GLN A 80 6.61 7.43 2.08
CA GLN A 80 7.54 7.70 0.99
C GLN A 80 6.93 8.58 -0.09
N ILE A 81 5.67 8.35 -0.42
CA ILE A 81 4.98 9.18 -1.40
C ILE A 81 4.91 10.64 -0.91
N ALA A 82 4.56 10.82 0.36
CA ALA A 82 4.49 12.17 0.92
C ALA A 82 5.85 12.86 0.89
N LYS A 83 6.92 12.13 1.19
CA LYS A 83 8.26 12.69 1.17
C LYS A 83 8.73 13.08 -0.23
N GLN A 84 8.14 12.50 -1.25
CA GLN A 84 8.49 12.80 -2.64
C GLN A 84 7.66 13.94 -3.21
N ASP A 85 6.64 14.38 -2.49
CA ASP A 85 5.79 15.48 -2.93
C ASP A 85 6.48 16.80 -2.59
N ILE A 86 7.06 17.43 -3.59
CA ILE A 86 7.86 18.65 -3.40
C ILE A 86 7.03 19.76 -2.76
N SER A 87 5.81 19.91 -3.20
CA SER A 87 4.92 20.94 -2.67
C SER A 87 4.67 20.73 -1.18
N PHE A 88 4.41 19.49 -0.80
CA PHE A 88 4.19 19.16 0.60
C PHE A 88 5.45 19.36 1.44
N VAL A 89 6.60 18.93 0.91
CA VAL A 89 7.88 19.08 1.62
C VAL A 89 8.18 20.56 1.88
N ARG A 90 7.92 21.41 0.90
CA ARG A 90 8.12 22.86 1.07
C ARG A 90 7.21 23.42 2.15
N LYS A 91 6.00 22.91 2.22
CA LYS A 91 5.07 23.32 3.27
C LYS A 91 5.61 22.96 4.65
N LEU A 92 6.17 21.74 4.76
CA LEU A 92 6.76 21.31 6.02
C LEU A 92 7.93 22.21 6.42
N GLU A 93 8.76 22.58 5.47
CA GLU A 93 9.88 23.48 5.73
C GLU A 93 9.40 24.84 6.24
N SER A 94 8.34 25.37 5.64
CA SER A 94 7.76 26.61 6.07
C SER A 94 7.26 26.54 7.51
N ILE A 95 6.62 25.43 7.83
CA ILE A 95 6.13 25.21 9.19
C ILE A 95 7.27 25.17 10.18
N ARG A 96 8.35 24.48 9.85
CA ARG A 96 9.51 24.38 10.73
C ARG A 96 10.16 25.75 10.99
N LYS A 97 10.21 26.59 9.98
CA LYS A 97 10.75 27.94 10.13
C LYS A 97 9.94 28.76 11.12
N VAL A 98 8.62 28.67 11.03
CA VAL A 98 7.75 29.39 11.97
C VAL A 98 7.91 28.81 13.38
N ALA A 99 7.95 27.48 13.48
CA ALA A 99 8.10 26.83 14.78
C ALA A 99 9.40 27.22 15.46
N ALA A 100 10.47 27.44 14.69
CA ALA A 100 11.77 27.81 15.25
C ALA A 100 11.73 29.21 15.88
N ILE A 101 10.79 30.04 15.47
CA ILE A 101 10.66 31.40 16.00
C ILE A 101 9.79 31.42 17.25
N LEU A 102 8.87 30.48 17.33
CA LEU A 102 7.97 30.41 18.47
C LEU A 102 8.69 29.93 19.74
#